data_f07e808209f664010674efa0a8e34417
#
_entry.id   f07e808209f664010674efa0a8e34417
#
_cell.length_a   1.000
_cell.length_b   1.000
_cell.length_c   1.000
_cell.angle_alpha   90.00
_cell.angle_beta   90.00
_cell.angle_gamma   90.00
#
_symmetry.space_group_name_H-M   'P 1'
#
loop_
_entity.id
_entity.type
_entity.pdbx_description
1 polymer ?
#
loop_
_entity_poly.entity_id
_entity_poly.type
_entity_poly.pdbx_seq_one_letter_code
_entity_poly.pdbx_strand_id
1 'polypeptide(L)'
;MPGPGIEVLVAPERPRAADAVVEEEDTYLVLSADPEVREPGVARLRTFHEAYTAEPAQPGSVVVGDGAPTRLLAVVHDLSHDPSWREEWVAAALRAVITEADSRKVRSLAMPPLGRVHGSLPRERFVVLLRSTLQAGAPRSLEQICLVVPDHEAEIFRDLLESGLWR
;
A
#
# COMPACT_ATOMS: atom_id res chain seq x y z
N MET A 1 -1.71 5.35 20.28
CA MET A 1 -2.89 4.53 19.98
C MET A 1 -3.40 4.84 18.60
N PRO A 2 -3.65 3.85 17.73
CA PRO A 2 -4.56 4.13 16.64
C PRO A 2 -5.83 4.75 17.22
N GLY A 3 -6.49 5.62 16.47
CA GLY A 3 -7.71 6.25 16.96
C GLY A 3 -8.66 5.19 17.53
N PRO A 4 -9.46 5.53 18.53
CA PRO A 4 -10.36 4.55 19.11
C PRO A 4 -11.23 3.93 18.01
N GLY A 5 -11.04 2.67 17.78
CA GLY A 5 -11.89 1.88 16.90
C GLY A 5 -11.32 1.36 15.58
N ILE A 6 -10.08 1.65 15.21
CA ILE A 6 -9.51 1.03 14.01
C ILE A 6 -8.95 -0.35 14.36
N GLU A 7 -9.56 -1.39 13.79
CA GLU A 7 -9.09 -2.76 13.92
C GLU A 7 -8.06 -3.07 12.82
N VAL A 8 -6.93 -3.64 13.20
CA VAL A 8 -5.92 -4.10 12.24
C VAL A 8 -5.85 -5.62 12.27
N LEU A 9 -6.17 -6.24 11.16
CA LEU A 9 -6.15 -7.69 10.96
C LEU A 9 -5.02 -8.09 10.03
N VAL A 10 -4.63 -9.35 10.09
CA VAL A 10 -3.62 -9.93 9.18
C VAL A 10 -4.24 -11.13 8.49
N ALA A 11 -4.15 -11.19 7.17
CA ALA A 11 -4.69 -12.29 6.37
C ALA A 11 -3.81 -12.58 5.15
N PRO A 12 -3.83 -13.81 4.61
CA PRO A 12 -3.08 -14.14 3.41
C PRO A 12 -3.75 -13.64 2.13
N GLU A 13 -5.02 -13.32 2.19
CA GLU A 13 -5.82 -12.86 1.07
C GLU A 13 -6.66 -11.64 1.44
N ARG A 14 -6.93 -10.83 0.44
CA ARG A 14 -7.79 -9.66 0.58
C ARG A 14 -9.22 -10.06 0.95
N PRO A 15 -9.83 -9.42 1.97
CA PRO A 15 -11.25 -9.62 2.26
C PRO A 15 -12.12 -9.18 1.07
N ARG A 16 -13.16 -9.95 0.77
CA ARG A 16 -14.11 -9.61 -0.32
C ARG A 16 -14.88 -8.31 -0.06
N ALA A 17 -15.07 -7.98 1.21
CA ALA A 17 -15.81 -6.80 1.64
C ALA A 17 -14.95 -5.54 1.77
N ALA A 18 -13.69 -5.54 1.35
CA ALA A 18 -12.85 -4.35 1.39
C ALA A 18 -13.40 -3.26 0.46
N ASP A 19 -13.55 -2.05 0.98
CA ASP A 19 -14.01 -0.89 0.20
C ASP A 19 -12.94 -0.36 -0.72
N ALA A 20 -11.67 -0.50 -0.32
CA ALA A 20 -10.51 -0.07 -1.10
C ALA A 20 -9.34 -1.02 -0.89
N VAL A 21 -8.46 -1.06 -1.88
CA VAL A 21 -7.27 -1.89 -1.88
C VAL A 21 -6.07 -1.03 -2.23
N VAL A 22 -5.00 -1.15 -1.44
CA VAL A 22 -3.73 -0.48 -1.69
C VAL A 22 -2.81 -1.44 -2.44
N GLU A 23 -2.13 -0.92 -3.46
CA GLU A 23 -1.10 -1.64 -4.20
C GLU A 23 0.21 -0.84 -4.15
N GLU A 24 1.34 -1.55 -4.06
CA GLU A 24 2.67 -0.94 -4.06
C GLU A 24 3.09 -0.64 -5.50
N GLU A 25 3.54 0.59 -5.74
CA GLU A 25 3.80 1.08 -7.09
C GLU A 25 5.11 1.85 -7.21
N ASP A 26 5.56 1.97 -8.47
CA ASP A 26 6.61 2.88 -8.89
C ASP A 26 6.04 4.16 -9.54
N THR A 27 6.93 5.10 -9.85
CA THR A 27 6.56 6.39 -10.42
C THR A 27 5.87 6.31 -11.78
N TYR A 28 5.99 5.19 -12.51
CA TYR A 28 5.33 4.96 -13.80
C TYR A 28 4.19 3.96 -13.74
N LEU A 29 3.83 3.47 -12.54
CA LEU A 29 2.73 2.53 -12.30
C LEU A 29 2.88 1.20 -13.07
N VAL A 30 4.12 0.71 -13.17
CA VAL A 30 4.44 -0.53 -13.89
C VAL A 30 4.39 -1.75 -12.99
N LEU A 31 4.68 -1.61 -11.69
CA LEU A 31 4.79 -2.73 -10.76
C LEU A 31 3.46 -3.45 -10.52
N SER A 32 2.34 -2.75 -10.57
CA SER A 32 1.01 -3.35 -10.42
C SER A 32 0.41 -3.81 -11.76
N ALA A 33 1.10 -3.55 -12.87
CA ALA A 33 0.65 -4.04 -14.15
C ALA A 33 0.64 -5.57 -14.14
N ASP A 34 -0.51 -6.16 -14.50
CA ASP A 34 -0.71 -7.60 -14.47
C ASP A 34 0.31 -8.32 -15.38
N PRO A 35 1.20 -9.17 -14.82
CA PRO A 35 2.14 -9.93 -15.64
C PRO A 35 1.45 -11.01 -16.50
N GLU A 36 0.22 -11.37 -16.18
CA GLU A 36 -0.58 -12.34 -16.93
C GLU A 36 -1.37 -11.69 -18.08
N VAL A 37 -0.71 -10.84 -18.82
CA VAL A 37 -1.39 -10.28 -19.98
C VAL A 37 -1.52 -11.37 -21.04
N ARG A 38 -2.75 -11.58 -21.45
CA ARG A 38 -3.16 -12.66 -22.38
C ARG A 38 -2.47 -12.64 -23.74
N GLU A 39 -1.81 -11.54 -24.07
CA GLU A 39 -0.94 -11.39 -25.23
C GLU A 39 0.37 -10.72 -24.80
N PRO A 40 1.35 -11.52 -24.32
CA PRO A 40 2.51 -11.00 -23.61
C PRO A 40 3.34 -9.95 -24.35
N GLY A 41 3.39 -10.02 -25.67
CA GLY A 41 4.20 -9.09 -26.48
C GLY A 41 3.58 -7.70 -26.61
N VAL A 42 2.29 -7.63 -26.95
CA VAL A 42 1.59 -6.36 -27.24
C VAL A 42 1.35 -5.56 -25.97
N ALA A 43 1.01 -6.24 -24.89
CA ALA A 43 0.71 -5.56 -23.64
C ALA A 43 1.95 -5.07 -22.91
N ARG A 44 3.08 -5.78 -22.99
CA ARG A 44 4.37 -5.27 -22.51
C ARG A 44 4.77 -4.02 -23.27
N LEU A 45 4.61 -4.02 -24.59
CA LEU A 45 4.90 -2.84 -25.41
C LEU A 45 3.97 -1.66 -25.08
N ARG A 46 2.69 -1.93 -24.83
CA ARG A 46 1.74 -0.89 -24.39
C ARG A 46 2.13 -0.31 -23.03
N THR A 47 2.40 -1.17 -22.07
CA THR A 47 2.78 -0.73 -20.72
C THR A 47 4.06 0.11 -20.76
N PHE A 48 5.08 -0.32 -21.49
CA PHE A 48 6.30 0.46 -21.65
C PHE A 48 6.07 1.77 -22.40
N HIS A 49 5.26 1.76 -23.44
CA HIS A 49 4.96 2.95 -24.20
C HIS A 49 4.16 3.96 -23.38
N GLU A 50 3.13 3.51 -22.67
CA GLU A 50 2.33 4.34 -21.76
C GLU A 50 3.18 4.89 -20.63
N ALA A 51 4.01 4.05 -20.00
CA ALA A 51 4.93 4.49 -18.95
C ALA A 51 5.97 5.49 -19.47
N TYR A 52 6.47 5.29 -20.68
CA TYR A 52 7.47 6.20 -21.28
C TYR A 52 6.90 7.57 -21.63
N THR A 53 5.63 7.63 -22.03
CA THR A 53 4.96 8.87 -22.43
C THR A 53 4.22 9.57 -21.30
N ALA A 54 3.95 8.86 -20.18
CA ALA A 54 3.26 9.42 -19.03
C ALA A 54 4.21 10.28 -18.19
N GLU A 55 3.67 11.33 -17.57
CA GLU A 55 4.40 12.04 -16.54
C GLU A 55 4.53 11.13 -15.31
N PRO A 56 5.74 11.02 -14.71
CA PRO A 56 5.91 10.19 -13.53
C PRO A 56 5.16 10.75 -12.33
N ALA A 57 4.55 9.86 -11.56
CA ALA A 57 3.99 10.20 -10.26
C ALA A 57 5.13 10.50 -9.27
N GLN A 58 4.84 11.32 -8.26
CA GLN A 58 5.85 11.64 -7.24
C GLN A 58 6.01 10.50 -6.25
N PRO A 59 7.24 10.09 -5.89
CA PRO A 59 7.45 9.16 -4.79
C PRO A 59 6.82 9.69 -3.49
N GLY A 60 6.14 8.83 -2.77
CA GLY A 60 5.40 9.18 -1.56
C GLY A 60 3.97 9.67 -1.81
N SER A 61 3.48 9.62 -3.05
CA SER A 61 2.11 9.97 -3.39
C SER A 61 1.22 8.73 -3.53
N VAL A 62 -0.09 8.95 -3.65
CA VAL A 62 -1.06 7.94 -4.02
C VAL A 62 -1.75 8.33 -5.32
N VAL A 63 -1.93 7.36 -6.20
CA VAL A 63 -2.70 7.53 -7.44
C VAL A 63 -3.96 6.67 -7.30
N VAL A 64 -5.12 7.25 -7.56
CA VAL A 64 -6.38 6.52 -7.48
C VAL A 64 -6.63 5.84 -8.82
N GLY A 65 -6.71 4.51 -8.79
CA GLY A 65 -7.01 3.68 -9.96
C GLY A 65 -8.51 3.45 -10.13
N ASP A 66 -8.85 2.89 -11.26
CA ASP A 66 -10.23 2.52 -11.57
C ASP A 66 -10.61 1.19 -10.90
N GLY A 67 -11.91 0.96 -10.81
CA GLY A 67 -12.48 -0.32 -10.39
C GLY A 67 -13.24 -0.29 -9.08
N ALA A 68 -13.84 -1.43 -8.76
CA ALA A 68 -14.50 -1.72 -7.51
C ALA A 68 -13.97 -3.07 -6.98
N PRO A 69 -13.30 -3.10 -5.83
CA PRO A 69 -13.07 -1.97 -4.90
C PRO A 69 -12.14 -0.90 -5.47
N THR A 70 -12.18 0.30 -4.90
CA THR A 70 -11.29 1.39 -5.28
C THR A 70 -9.82 0.98 -5.09
N ARG A 71 -9.00 1.21 -6.10
CA ARG A 71 -7.57 0.93 -6.04
C ARG A 71 -6.81 2.19 -5.65
N LEU A 72 -5.99 2.08 -4.62
CA LEU A 72 -5.10 3.16 -4.17
C LEU A 72 -3.66 2.72 -4.46
N LEU A 73 -3.04 3.33 -5.45
CA LEU A 73 -1.69 2.99 -5.90
C LEU A 73 -0.69 3.83 -5.10
N ALA A 74 -0.02 3.21 -4.16
CA ALA A 74 0.96 3.87 -3.29
C ALA A 74 2.33 3.88 -3.95
N VAL A 75 2.80 5.06 -4.35
CA VAL A 75 4.04 5.23 -5.09
C VAL A 75 5.21 5.30 -4.10
N VAL A 76 5.91 4.18 -3.94
CA VAL A 76 7.03 4.06 -3.01
C VAL A 76 8.36 3.74 -3.70
N HIS A 77 8.33 3.52 -5.01
CA HIS A 77 9.52 3.21 -5.81
C HIS A 77 9.79 4.23 -6.89
N ASP A 78 11.05 4.54 -7.08
CA ASP A 78 11.58 5.18 -8.28
C ASP A 78 12.63 4.25 -8.87
N LEU A 79 12.29 3.60 -9.99
CA LEU A 79 13.12 2.56 -10.59
C LEU A 79 14.44 3.08 -11.18
N SER A 80 14.60 4.41 -11.25
CA SER A 80 15.88 5.04 -11.63
C SER A 80 16.88 5.12 -10.50
N HIS A 81 16.48 4.75 -9.28
CA HIS A 81 17.32 4.74 -8.07
C HIS A 81 17.64 3.32 -7.62
N ASP A 82 18.76 3.15 -6.92
CA ASP A 82 19.14 1.90 -6.29
C ASP A 82 19.59 2.16 -4.83
N PRO A 83 18.85 1.68 -3.82
CA PRO A 83 17.57 0.95 -3.94
C PRO A 83 16.45 1.82 -4.50
N SER A 84 15.47 1.17 -5.13
CA SER A 84 14.35 1.86 -5.78
C SER A 84 13.36 2.49 -4.80
N TRP A 85 13.40 2.11 -3.54
CA TRP A 85 12.50 2.55 -2.48
C TRP A 85 13.25 3.30 -1.38
N ARG A 86 12.54 4.12 -0.60
CA ARG A 86 13.04 4.78 0.60
C ARG A 86 11.99 4.78 1.69
N GLU A 87 12.41 4.69 2.95
CA GLU A 87 11.49 4.70 4.10
C GLU A 87 10.64 5.97 4.14
N GLU A 88 11.23 7.12 3.82
CA GLU A 88 10.49 8.38 3.75
C GLU A 88 9.39 8.40 2.69
N TRP A 89 9.58 7.69 1.58
CA TRP A 89 8.55 7.54 0.56
C TRP A 89 7.42 6.62 1.03
N VAL A 90 7.76 5.56 1.74
CA VAL A 90 6.76 4.66 2.37
C VAL A 90 5.93 5.45 3.39
N ALA A 91 6.59 6.21 4.27
CA ALA A 91 5.89 7.03 5.26
C ALA A 91 4.96 8.06 4.62
N ALA A 92 5.43 8.75 3.58
CA ALA A 92 4.62 9.74 2.85
C ALA A 92 3.44 9.08 2.13
N ALA A 93 3.67 7.94 1.48
CA ALA A 93 2.61 7.19 0.79
C ALA A 93 1.55 6.67 1.76
N LEU A 94 1.93 6.18 2.94
CA LEU A 94 0.98 5.79 3.98
C LEU A 94 0.08 6.96 4.39
N ARG A 95 0.67 8.14 4.62
CA ARG A 95 -0.12 9.35 4.93
C ARG A 95 -1.09 9.69 3.80
N ALA A 96 -0.62 9.63 2.55
CA ALA A 96 -1.46 9.91 1.38
C ALA A 96 -2.60 8.89 1.24
N VAL A 97 -2.33 7.60 1.45
CA VAL A 97 -3.33 6.53 1.42
C VAL A 97 -4.41 6.76 2.48
N ILE A 98 -4.01 7.01 3.71
CA ILE A 98 -4.97 7.22 4.81
C ILE A 98 -5.80 8.48 4.58
N THR A 99 -5.21 9.56 4.12
CA THR A 99 -5.92 10.80 3.76
C THR A 99 -6.93 10.57 2.64
N GLU A 100 -6.52 9.88 1.59
CA GLU A 100 -7.40 9.59 0.45
C GLU A 100 -8.55 8.65 0.86
N ALA A 101 -8.26 7.61 1.63
CA ALA A 101 -9.27 6.70 2.15
C ALA A 101 -10.31 7.44 3.00
N ASP A 102 -9.86 8.32 3.89
CA ASP A 102 -10.76 9.09 4.75
C ASP A 102 -11.63 10.06 3.94
N SER A 103 -11.05 10.75 2.95
CA SER A 103 -11.79 11.66 2.07
C SER A 103 -12.87 10.95 1.25
N ARG A 104 -12.68 9.67 0.94
CA ARG A 104 -13.61 8.81 0.22
C ARG A 104 -14.53 8.01 1.14
N LYS A 105 -14.46 8.23 2.45
CA LYS A 105 -15.28 7.55 3.46
C LYS A 105 -15.11 6.02 3.41
N VAL A 106 -13.89 5.56 3.13
CA VAL A 106 -13.53 4.15 3.15
C VAL A 106 -13.58 3.65 4.59
N ARG A 107 -14.32 2.57 4.82
CA ARG A 107 -14.46 1.94 6.13
C ARG A 107 -13.50 0.76 6.30
N SER A 108 -13.28 0.01 5.24
CA SER A 108 -12.44 -1.18 5.22
C SER A 108 -11.37 -1.07 4.12
N LEU A 109 -10.11 -1.15 4.52
CA LEU A 109 -8.96 -1.00 3.64
C LEU A 109 -8.10 -2.27 3.68
N ALA A 110 -7.83 -2.85 2.52
CA ALA A 110 -6.86 -3.94 2.40
C ALA A 110 -5.54 -3.38 1.85
N MET A 111 -4.42 -3.75 2.45
CA MET A 111 -3.11 -3.26 2.01
C MET A 111 -2.00 -4.26 2.29
N PRO A 112 -0.99 -4.34 1.42
CA PRO A 112 0.24 -5.04 1.76
C PRO A 112 1.09 -4.18 2.69
N PRO A 113 2.09 -4.74 3.37
CA PRO A 113 3.10 -3.93 4.05
C PRO A 113 3.96 -3.24 3.00
N LEU A 114 3.70 -1.94 2.78
CA LEU A 114 4.39 -1.13 1.78
C LEU A 114 5.90 -1.08 2.03
N GLY A 115 6.67 -1.08 0.95
CA GLY A 115 8.12 -1.16 0.99
C GLY A 115 8.66 -2.59 1.11
N ARG A 116 7.80 -3.59 1.22
CA ARG A 116 8.18 -4.99 1.36
C ARG A 116 7.78 -5.88 0.19
N VAL A 117 6.77 -5.50 -0.58
CA VAL A 117 6.35 -6.30 -1.75
C VAL A 117 7.45 -6.31 -2.81
N HIS A 118 8.01 -5.14 -3.11
CA HIS A 118 9.08 -4.95 -4.09
C HIS A 118 10.35 -4.33 -3.48
N GLY A 119 10.42 -4.27 -2.14
CA GLY A 119 11.53 -3.68 -1.41
C GLY A 119 11.89 -4.50 -0.17
N SER A 120 12.74 -3.95 0.68
CA SER A 120 13.28 -4.63 1.85
C SER A 120 13.11 -3.86 3.16
N LEU A 121 12.07 -3.03 3.27
CA LEU A 121 11.75 -2.33 4.52
C LEU A 121 11.52 -3.36 5.64
N PRO A 122 12.21 -3.25 6.80
CA PRO A 122 11.96 -4.16 7.91
C PRO A 122 10.50 -4.13 8.38
N ARG A 123 9.97 -5.29 8.78
CA ARG A 123 8.57 -5.43 9.26
C ARG A 123 8.27 -4.49 10.41
N GLU A 124 9.19 -4.40 11.36
CA GLU A 124 9.08 -3.55 12.53
C GLU A 124 8.96 -2.07 12.15
N ARG A 125 9.73 -1.66 11.15
CA ARG A 125 9.67 -0.28 10.65
C ARG A 125 8.33 0.03 10.00
N PHE A 126 7.81 -0.90 9.21
CA PHE A 126 6.49 -0.74 8.61
C PHE A 126 5.40 -0.58 9.68
N VAL A 127 5.41 -1.43 10.70
CA VAL A 127 4.44 -1.37 11.81
C VAL A 127 4.51 -0.02 12.53
N VAL A 128 5.72 0.47 12.81
CA VAL A 128 5.91 1.79 13.45
C VAL A 128 5.39 2.92 12.55
N LEU A 129 5.67 2.87 11.25
CA LEU A 129 5.20 3.88 10.31
C LEU A 129 3.67 3.88 10.19
N LEU A 130 3.07 2.72 10.12
CA LEU A 130 1.61 2.59 10.07
C LEU A 130 0.96 3.16 11.34
N ARG A 131 1.47 2.78 12.51
CA ARG A 131 0.99 3.30 13.79
C ARG A 131 1.07 4.82 13.84
N SER A 132 2.23 5.37 13.52
CA SER A 132 2.47 6.81 13.55
C SER A 132 1.52 7.55 12.61
N THR A 133 1.28 6.99 11.43
CA THR A 133 0.38 7.55 10.43
C THR A 133 -1.06 7.58 10.93
N LEU A 134 -1.53 6.50 11.54
CA LEU A 134 -2.90 6.42 12.08
C LEU A 134 -3.10 7.37 13.27
N GLN A 135 -2.09 7.50 14.12
CA GLN A 135 -2.15 8.44 15.26
C GLN A 135 -2.18 9.89 14.78
N ALA A 136 -1.34 10.26 13.83
CA ALA A 136 -1.26 11.64 13.33
C ALA A 136 -2.45 12.00 12.44
N GLY A 137 -2.92 11.09 11.60
CA GLY A 137 -4.02 11.32 10.66
C GLY A 137 -5.40 11.25 11.29
N ALA A 138 -5.55 10.49 12.37
CA ALA A 138 -6.81 10.27 13.08
C ALA A 138 -8.02 10.14 12.11
N PRO A 139 -8.01 9.17 11.17
CA PRO A 139 -9.07 9.07 10.17
C PRO A 139 -10.42 8.79 10.83
N ARG A 140 -11.47 9.40 10.30
CA ARG A 140 -12.82 9.36 10.90
C ARG A 140 -13.68 8.23 10.36
N SER A 141 -13.48 7.87 9.10
CA SER A 141 -14.30 6.87 8.41
C SER A 141 -13.73 5.46 8.51
N LEU A 142 -12.41 5.34 8.65
CA LEU A 142 -11.71 4.05 8.61
C LEU A 142 -11.96 3.26 9.91
N GLU A 143 -12.50 2.06 9.76
CA GLU A 143 -12.82 1.17 10.88
C GLU A 143 -11.89 -0.05 10.92
N GLN A 144 -11.43 -0.51 9.74
CA GLN A 144 -10.65 -1.72 9.64
C GLN A 144 -9.56 -1.61 8.57
N ILE A 145 -8.37 -2.09 8.92
CA ILE A 145 -7.28 -2.33 7.97
C ILE A 145 -6.96 -3.82 8.00
N CYS A 146 -6.95 -4.45 6.83
CA CYS A 146 -6.45 -5.80 6.66
C CYS A 146 -5.07 -5.76 6.02
N LEU A 147 -4.04 -6.16 6.76
CA LEU A 147 -2.70 -6.38 6.20
C LEU A 147 -2.69 -7.71 5.47
N VAL A 148 -2.50 -7.65 4.17
CA VAL A 148 -2.43 -8.84 3.31
C VAL A 148 -0.96 -9.23 3.18
N VAL A 149 -0.59 -10.35 3.79
CA VAL A 149 0.79 -10.84 3.83
C VAL A 149 0.83 -12.33 3.50
N PRO A 150 1.96 -12.84 2.97
CA PRO A 150 2.11 -14.29 2.78
C PRO A 150 1.92 -15.07 4.09
N ASP A 151 1.42 -16.31 4.01
CA ASP A 151 1.17 -17.17 5.19
C ASP A 151 2.36 -17.26 6.13
N HIS A 152 3.57 -17.38 5.59
CA HIS A 152 4.78 -17.52 6.40
C HIS A 152 5.17 -16.23 7.16
N GLU A 153 4.57 -15.09 6.84
CA GLU A 153 4.79 -13.82 7.53
C GLU A 153 3.63 -13.44 8.46
N ALA A 154 2.48 -14.08 8.33
CA ALA A 154 1.26 -13.68 9.04
C ALA A 154 1.42 -13.66 10.56
N GLU A 155 1.99 -14.70 11.13
CA GLU A 155 2.22 -14.81 12.58
C GLU A 155 3.17 -13.72 13.08
N ILE A 156 4.22 -13.44 12.32
CA ILE A 156 5.20 -12.39 12.67
C ILE A 156 4.51 -11.02 12.75
N PHE A 157 3.66 -10.69 11.80
CA PHE A 157 2.91 -9.42 11.82
C PHE A 157 1.89 -9.37 12.95
N ARG A 158 1.21 -10.48 13.25
CA ARG A 158 0.30 -10.54 14.40
C ARG A 158 1.03 -10.27 15.71
N ASP A 159 2.18 -10.89 15.91
CA ASP A 159 3.03 -10.68 17.09
C ASP A 159 3.47 -9.21 17.21
N LEU A 160 3.87 -8.59 16.10
CA LEU A 160 4.25 -7.18 16.07
C LEU A 160 3.10 -6.26 16.44
N LEU A 161 1.89 -6.55 15.96
CA LEU A 161 0.68 -5.77 16.27
C LEU A 161 0.24 -5.91 17.74
N GLU A 162 0.62 -7.00 18.39
CA GLU A 162 0.37 -7.21 19.83
C GLU A 162 1.52 -6.68 20.70
N SER A 163 2.65 -6.35 20.11
CA SER A 163 3.85 -5.88 20.80
C SER A 163 3.76 -4.42 21.25
N GLY A 164 4.76 -4.00 22.04
CA GLY A 164 4.93 -2.61 22.43
C GLY A 164 5.20 -1.64 21.28
N LEU A 165 5.59 -2.12 20.10
CA LEU A 165 5.75 -1.31 18.90
C LEU A 165 4.42 -0.75 18.40
N TRP A 166 3.34 -1.47 18.62
CA TRP A 166 2.00 -1.08 18.20
C TRP A 166 1.23 -0.32 19.27
N ARG A 167 1.45 -0.65 20.52
CA ARG A 167 0.72 -0.10 21.69
C ARG A 167 1.19 1.26 22.15
#